data_e97dc30adbefd57c49ef4ddd21d20f4e
#
_entry.id   e97dc30adbefd57c49ef4ddd21d20f4e
#
_cell.length_a   1.000
_cell.length_b   1.000
_cell.length_c   1.000
_cell.angle_alpha   90.00
_cell.angle_beta   90.00
_cell.angle_gamma   90.00
#
_symmetry.space_group_name_H-M   'P 1'
#
loop_
_entity.id
_entity.type
_entity.pdbx_description
1 polymer ?
#
loop_
_entity_poly.entity_id
_entity_poly.type
_entity_poly.pdbx_seq_one_letter_code
_entity_poly.pdbx_strand_id
1 'polypeptide(L)'
;MNSLESTKKLPMYWHRRQTLADIKRQKPMFLQLMAQSKQCMKEHPEFHGTDSASIKRQIACEVIHPQTLSPFSNFTFHTHPARIDYPSEADKKTTTKLKKEYLVIGVVPTNQIVVYEQSDGYQNMIARF
;
A
#
# COMPACT_ATOMS: atom_id res chain seq x y z
N MET A 1 -17.33 -3.20 33.35
CA MET A 1 -17.06 -3.01 31.96
C MET A 1 -16.42 -4.26 31.38
N ASN A 2 -16.78 -4.58 30.23
CA ASN A 2 -16.17 -5.73 29.59
C ASN A 2 -14.86 -5.34 28.90
N SER A 3 -13.98 -6.29 28.75
CA SER A 3 -12.69 -6.09 28.12
C SER A 3 -12.82 -5.70 26.65
N LEU A 4 -13.88 -6.17 25.99
CA LEU A 4 -14.13 -5.80 24.61
C LEU A 4 -14.38 -4.31 24.47
N GLU A 5 -15.13 -3.73 25.40
CA GLU A 5 -15.36 -2.30 25.41
C GLU A 5 -14.06 -1.53 25.60
N SER A 6 -13.21 -2.00 26.49
CA SER A 6 -11.88 -1.43 26.65
C SER A 6 -11.07 -1.54 25.38
N THR A 7 -11.13 -2.70 24.71
CA THR A 7 -10.40 -2.93 23.48
C THR A 7 -10.81 -1.96 22.40
N LYS A 8 -12.11 -1.71 22.26
CA LYS A 8 -12.62 -0.76 21.30
C LYS A 8 -12.11 0.66 21.55
N LYS A 9 -11.76 0.94 22.79
CA LYS A 9 -11.28 2.27 23.19
C LYS A 9 -9.77 2.35 23.30
N LEU A 10 -9.05 1.33 22.81
CA LEU A 10 -7.59 1.41 22.77
C LEU A 10 -7.18 2.66 21.97
N PRO A 11 -6.17 3.36 22.46
CA PRO A 11 -5.67 4.53 21.73
C PRO A 11 -5.28 4.18 20.31
N MET A 12 -5.45 5.15 19.40
CA MET A 12 -5.13 4.96 17.99
C MET A 12 -3.69 4.50 17.79
N TYR A 13 -2.75 4.99 18.57
CA TYR A 13 -1.36 4.60 18.41
C TYR A 13 -1.14 3.10 18.70
N TRP A 14 -1.92 2.49 19.57
CA TRP A 14 -1.84 1.04 19.84
C TRP A 14 -2.25 0.26 18.60
N HIS A 15 -3.38 0.62 18.02
CA HIS A 15 -3.88 -0.02 16.81
C HIS A 15 -2.89 0.18 15.65
N ARG A 16 -2.43 1.40 15.48
CA ARG A 16 -1.44 1.72 14.45
C ARG A 16 -0.17 0.91 14.65
N ARG A 17 0.32 0.85 15.87
CA ARG A 17 1.55 0.13 16.19
C ARG A 17 1.46 -1.34 15.82
N GLN A 18 0.35 -1.99 16.19
CA GLN A 18 0.13 -3.40 15.85
C GLN A 18 0.04 -3.61 14.35
N THR A 19 -0.69 -2.77 13.66
CA THR A 19 -0.84 -2.86 12.21
C THR A 19 0.49 -2.65 11.51
N LEU A 20 1.28 -1.66 11.93
CA LEU A 20 2.59 -1.43 11.34
C LEU A 20 3.53 -2.60 11.58
N ALA A 21 3.46 -3.24 12.74
CA ALA A 21 4.25 -4.44 13.02
C ALA A 21 3.84 -5.59 12.09
N ASP A 22 2.54 -5.76 11.84
CA ASP A 22 2.04 -6.77 10.92
C ASP A 22 2.50 -6.51 9.49
N ILE A 23 2.40 -5.27 9.04
CA ILE A 23 2.84 -4.88 7.70
C ILE A 23 4.34 -5.14 7.55
N LYS A 24 5.13 -4.73 8.54
CA LYS A 24 6.57 -4.93 8.52
C LYS A 24 6.93 -6.42 8.44
N ARG A 25 6.18 -7.25 9.17
CA ARG A 25 6.39 -8.72 9.16
C ARG A 25 6.12 -9.31 7.79
N GLN A 26 5.21 -8.72 7.03
CA GLN A 26 4.85 -9.19 5.69
C GLN A 26 5.75 -8.64 4.59
N LYS A 27 6.77 -7.86 4.93
CA LYS A 27 7.66 -7.28 3.92
C LYS A 27 8.22 -8.30 2.93
N PRO A 28 8.65 -9.52 3.34
CA PRO A 28 9.13 -10.50 2.36
C PRO A 28 8.10 -10.82 1.28
N MET A 29 6.82 -10.91 1.65
CA MET A 29 5.74 -11.14 0.69
C MET A 29 5.54 -9.94 -0.22
N PHE A 30 5.56 -8.73 0.34
CA PHE A 30 5.45 -7.52 -0.47
C PHE A 30 6.59 -7.41 -1.48
N LEU A 31 7.81 -7.78 -1.09
CA LEU A 31 8.96 -7.77 -1.99
C LEU A 31 8.79 -8.75 -3.14
N GLN A 32 8.14 -9.90 -2.92
CA GLN A 32 7.83 -10.85 -3.99
C GLN A 32 6.87 -10.22 -5.00
N LEU A 33 5.85 -9.52 -4.53
CA LEU A 33 4.91 -8.84 -5.41
C LEU A 33 5.59 -7.71 -6.18
N MET A 34 6.48 -6.99 -5.51
CA MET A 34 7.27 -5.95 -6.15
C MET A 34 8.20 -6.53 -7.23
N ALA A 35 8.74 -7.73 -7.01
CA ALA A 35 9.55 -8.41 -8.02
C ALA A 35 8.71 -8.76 -9.25
N GLN A 36 7.46 -9.15 -9.08
CA GLN A 36 6.55 -9.39 -10.22
C GLN A 36 6.31 -8.10 -11.02
N SER A 37 6.09 -7.00 -10.33
CA SER A 37 5.92 -5.69 -10.95
C SER A 37 7.19 -5.30 -11.73
N LYS A 38 8.34 -5.50 -11.14
CA LYS A 38 9.63 -5.22 -11.77
C LYS A 38 9.84 -6.05 -13.02
N GLN A 39 9.48 -7.33 -12.97
CA GLN A 39 9.59 -8.23 -14.13
C GLN A 39 8.68 -7.77 -15.27
N CYS A 40 7.45 -7.38 -14.94
CA CYS A 40 6.52 -6.82 -15.91
C CYS A 40 7.13 -5.59 -16.61
N MET A 41 7.75 -4.69 -15.85
CA MET A 41 8.39 -3.51 -16.41
C MET A 41 9.56 -3.87 -17.34
N LYS A 42 10.31 -4.92 -17.00
CA LYS A 42 11.38 -5.41 -17.89
C LYS A 42 10.85 -5.93 -19.23
N GLU A 43 9.69 -6.56 -19.21
CA GLU A 43 9.04 -7.10 -20.39
C GLU A 43 8.39 -6.01 -21.25
N HIS A 44 8.23 -4.81 -20.68
CA HIS A 44 7.57 -3.69 -21.33
C HIS A 44 8.44 -2.43 -21.24
N PRO A 45 9.60 -2.41 -21.95
CA PRO A 45 10.49 -1.25 -21.88
C PRO A 45 9.81 0.04 -22.35
N GLU A 46 8.76 -0.06 -23.15
CA GLU A 46 7.99 1.10 -23.61
C GLU A 46 7.25 1.82 -22.47
N PHE A 47 7.15 1.20 -21.29
CA PHE A 47 6.50 1.81 -20.13
C PHE A 47 7.45 2.69 -19.32
N HIS A 48 8.74 2.71 -19.62
CA HIS A 48 9.76 3.34 -18.78
C HIS A 48 9.84 4.86 -18.88
N GLY A 49 9.03 5.48 -19.74
CA GLY A 49 9.01 6.94 -19.85
C GLY A 49 8.53 7.63 -18.57
N THR A 50 8.83 8.92 -18.47
CA THR A 50 8.41 9.75 -17.32
C THR A 50 7.24 10.69 -17.65
N ASP A 51 6.76 10.68 -18.90
CA ASP A 51 5.61 11.47 -19.28
C ASP A 51 4.31 10.86 -18.77
N SER A 52 3.23 11.63 -18.81
CA SER A 52 1.92 11.19 -18.29
C SER A 52 1.40 9.93 -18.96
N ALA A 53 1.64 9.78 -20.25
CA ALA A 53 1.17 8.62 -21.01
C ALA A 53 1.93 7.35 -20.58
N SER A 54 3.25 7.46 -20.41
CA SER A 54 4.07 6.35 -19.93
C SER A 54 3.70 5.96 -18.51
N ILE A 55 3.48 6.92 -17.64
CA ILE A 55 3.08 6.67 -16.25
C ILE A 55 1.73 5.94 -16.22
N LYS A 56 0.78 6.33 -17.06
CA LYS A 56 -0.49 5.62 -17.16
C LYS A 56 -0.32 4.17 -17.61
N ARG A 57 0.57 3.92 -18.57
CA ARG A 57 0.83 2.56 -19.04
C ARG A 57 1.49 1.68 -17.97
N GLN A 58 2.24 2.29 -17.06
CA GLN A 58 2.88 1.56 -15.96
C GLN A 58 1.86 0.92 -15.02
N ILE A 59 0.62 1.41 -15.00
CA ILE A 59 -0.46 0.82 -14.20
C ILE A 59 -0.68 -0.64 -14.59
N ALA A 60 -0.42 -1.01 -15.85
CA ALA A 60 -0.54 -2.40 -16.28
C ALA A 60 0.43 -3.33 -15.56
N CYS A 61 1.50 -2.80 -14.97
CA CYS A 61 2.48 -3.58 -14.21
C CYS A 61 2.29 -3.46 -12.69
N GLU A 62 1.25 -2.81 -12.23
CA GLU A 62 0.94 -2.78 -10.81
C GLU A 62 0.43 -4.15 -10.35
N VAL A 63 0.87 -4.58 -9.18
CA VAL A 63 0.45 -5.83 -8.57
C VAL A 63 -0.28 -5.52 -7.29
N ILE A 64 -1.45 -6.12 -7.11
CA ILE A 64 -2.29 -5.92 -5.93
C ILE A 64 -2.23 -7.17 -5.07
N HIS A 65 -1.98 -6.98 -3.77
CA HIS A 65 -1.98 -8.10 -2.83
C HIS A 65 -3.42 -8.62 -2.64
N PRO A 66 -3.62 -9.95 -2.64
CA PRO A 66 -4.98 -10.51 -2.46
C PRO A 66 -5.70 -10.03 -1.20
N GLN A 67 -4.97 -9.75 -0.12
CA GLN A 67 -5.57 -9.23 1.11
C GLN A 67 -6.23 -7.87 0.93
N THR A 68 -5.91 -7.14 -0.12
CA THR A 68 -6.57 -5.88 -0.43
C THR A 68 -8.09 -6.07 -0.54
N LEU A 69 -8.52 -7.21 -1.07
CA LEU A 69 -9.94 -7.52 -1.24
C LEU A 69 -10.51 -8.35 -0.08
N SER A 70 -9.67 -8.76 0.86
CA SER A 70 -10.12 -9.56 2.00
C SER A 70 -10.86 -8.68 3.02
N PRO A 71 -12.02 -9.11 3.52
CA PRO A 71 -12.70 -8.37 4.58
C PRO A 71 -11.95 -8.41 5.92
N PHE A 72 -10.96 -9.29 6.04
CA PHE A 72 -10.23 -9.47 7.30
C PHE A 72 -8.98 -8.61 7.40
N SER A 73 -8.55 -7.97 6.32
CA SER A 73 -7.40 -7.07 6.37
C SER A 73 -7.86 -5.63 6.53
N ASN A 74 -7.06 -4.82 7.20
CA ASN A 74 -7.34 -3.41 7.39
C ASN A 74 -6.48 -2.51 6.50
N PHE A 75 -5.82 -3.09 5.50
CA PHE A 75 -4.98 -2.33 4.58
C PHE A 75 -5.19 -2.78 3.14
N THR A 76 -4.88 -1.88 2.20
CA THR A 76 -4.70 -2.22 0.79
C THR A 76 -3.21 -2.24 0.49
N PHE A 77 -2.79 -3.11 -0.41
CA PHE A 77 -1.41 -3.11 -0.90
C PHE A 77 -1.40 -3.16 -2.42
N HIS A 78 -0.63 -2.28 -3.03
CA HIS A 78 -0.31 -2.35 -4.44
C HIS A 78 1.11 -1.83 -4.68
N THR A 79 1.67 -2.17 -5.85
CA THR A 79 3.01 -1.73 -6.22
C THR A 79 2.95 -0.47 -7.06
N HIS A 80 3.97 0.38 -6.90
CA HIS A 80 4.21 1.49 -7.83
C HIS A 80 5.47 1.17 -8.63
N PRO A 81 5.33 0.86 -9.93
CA PRO A 81 6.50 0.57 -10.77
C PRO A 81 7.44 1.75 -10.93
N ALA A 82 6.91 2.97 -10.89
CA ALA A 82 7.70 4.20 -10.93
C ALA A 82 8.15 4.61 -9.53
N ARG A 83 9.08 5.56 -9.48
CA ARG A 83 9.63 6.08 -8.21
C ARG A 83 8.65 7.08 -7.59
N ILE A 84 7.43 6.62 -7.32
CA ILE A 84 6.36 7.43 -6.72
C ILE A 84 5.98 6.78 -5.39
N ASP A 85 6.21 7.48 -4.29
CA ASP A 85 6.01 6.97 -2.93
C ASP A 85 4.76 7.53 -2.24
N TYR A 86 3.83 8.07 -3.02
CA TYR A 86 2.57 8.59 -2.48
C TYR A 86 1.39 8.02 -3.27
N PRO A 87 0.20 7.93 -2.63
CA PRO A 87 -0.98 7.38 -3.31
C PRO A 87 -1.56 8.39 -4.30
N SER A 88 -2.07 7.87 -5.42
CA SER A 88 -2.86 8.67 -6.35
C SER A 88 -4.25 8.93 -5.77
N GLU A 89 -5.00 9.85 -6.39
CA GLU A 89 -6.39 10.07 -6.00
C GLU A 89 -7.23 8.80 -6.19
N ALA A 90 -6.95 8.03 -7.24
CA ALA A 90 -7.62 6.75 -7.48
C ALA A 90 -7.30 5.75 -6.37
N ASP A 91 -6.05 5.69 -5.92
CA ASP A 91 -5.64 4.81 -4.82
C ASP A 91 -6.41 5.14 -3.54
N LYS A 92 -6.51 6.43 -3.21
CA LYS A 92 -7.21 6.89 -2.02
C LYS A 92 -8.70 6.55 -2.09
N LYS A 93 -9.32 6.78 -3.24
CA LYS A 93 -10.74 6.47 -3.45
C LYS A 93 -11.02 4.98 -3.30
N THR A 94 -10.19 4.14 -3.89
CA THR A 94 -10.33 2.69 -3.81
C THR A 94 -10.20 2.22 -2.37
N THR A 95 -9.18 2.68 -1.66
CA THR A 95 -8.94 2.29 -0.27
C THR A 95 -10.09 2.72 0.64
N THR A 96 -10.62 3.92 0.43
CA THR A 96 -11.78 4.42 1.17
C THR A 96 -13.03 3.58 0.87
N LYS A 97 -13.26 3.27 -0.40
CA LYS A 97 -14.40 2.45 -0.82
C LYS A 97 -14.36 1.07 -0.20
N LEU A 98 -13.17 0.48 -0.07
CA LEU A 98 -12.97 -0.82 0.57
C LEU A 98 -12.98 -0.72 2.09
N LYS A 99 -13.14 0.47 2.64
CA LYS A 99 -13.20 0.73 4.10
C LYS A 99 -11.96 0.26 4.83
N LYS A 100 -10.79 0.45 4.20
CA LYS A 100 -9.49 0.10 4.80
C LYS A 100 -8.91 1.30 5.52
N GLU A 101 -8.32 1.06 6.68
CA GLU A 101 -7.71 2.11 7.48
C GLU A 101 -6.34 2.52 6.97
N TYR A 102 -5.64 1.60 6.28
CA TYR A 102 -4.27 1.82 5.84
C TYR A 102 -4.13 1.56 4.35
N LEU A 103 -3.28 2.34 3.74
CA LEU A 103 -2.93 2.22 2.33
C LEU A 103 -1.43 1.97 2.27
N VAL A 104 -1.02 0.83 1.70
CA VAL A 104 0.37 0.40 1.65
C VAL A 104 0.82 0.33 0.20
N ILE A 105 1.98 0.90 -0.07
CA ILE A 105 2.55 0.95 -1.42
C ILE A 105 3.94 0.32 -1.39
N GLY A 106 4.18 -0.61 -2.31
CA GLY A 106 5.52 -1.11 -2.59
C GLY A 106 6.15 -0.30 -3.70
N VAL A 107 7.13 0.54 -3.38
CA VAL A 107 7.81 1.40 -4.35
C VAL A 107 8.93 0.58 -4.98
N VAL A 108 8.69 0.08 -6.18
CA VAL A 108 9.55 -0.92 -6.84
C VAL A 108 11.00 -0.43 -7.02
N PRO A 109 11.26 0.78 -7.56
CA PRO A 109 12.65 1.18 -7.80
C PRO A 109 13.52 1.32 -6.56
N THR A 110 12.91 1.53 -5.39
CA THR A 110 13.65 1.74 -4.15
C THR A 110 13.51 0.58 -3.16
N ASN A 111 12.72 -0.43 -3.48
CA ASN A 111 12.41 -1.56 -2.60
C ASN A 111 11.87 -1.12 -1.23
N GLN A 112 11.14 -0.01 -1.20
CA GLN A 112 10.56 0.53 0.02
C GLN A 112 9.08 0.22 0.11
N ILE A 113 8.63 -0.02 1.34
CA ILE A 113 7.21 -0.16 1.66
C ILE A 113 6.82 1.10 2.41
N VAL A 114 5.83 1.83 1.91
CA VAL A 114 5.34 3.04 2.56
C VAL A 114 3.90 2.87 2.98
N VAL A 115 3.53 3.48 4.09
CA VAL A 115 2.21 3.30 4.70
C VAL A 115 1.56 4.65 4.94
N TYR A 116 0.29 4.75 4.55
CA TYR A 116 -0.57 5.92 4.75
C TYR A 116 -1.79 5.51 5.55
N GLU A 117 -2.40 6.46 6.24
CA GLU A 117 -3.48 6.20 7.19
C GLU A 117 -4.73 7.00 6.83
N GLN A 118 -5.89 6.38 6.97
CA GLN A 118 -7.18 6.98 6.63
C GLN A 118 -7.51 8.21 7.50
N SER A 119 -7.02 8.25 8.73
CA SER A 119 -7.34 9.34 9.67
C SER A 119 -6.99 10.73 9.15
N ASP A 120 -6.03 10.85 8.25
CA ASP A 120 -5.68 12.12 7.62
C ASP A 120 -5.95 12.13 6.11
N GLY A 121 -6.81 11.22 5.64
CA GLY A 121 -7.12 11.10 4.22
C GLY A 121 -5.99 10.54 3.39
N TYR A 122 -5.14 9.72 3.99
CA TYR A 122 -3.97 9.11 3.34
C TYR A 122 -3.00 10.16 2.79
N GLN A 123 -2.83 11.28 3.50
CA GLN A 123 -2.01 12.38 3.00
C GLN A 123 -0.57 12.33 3.46
N ASN A 124 -0.31 11.85 4.67
CA ASN A 124 1.03 11.83 5.22
C ASN A 124 1.51 10.40 5.42
N MET A 125 2.74 10.14 4.98
CA MET A 125 3.39 8.85 5.22
C MET A 125 3.63 8.67 6.72
N ILE A 126 3.12 7.56 7.27
CA ILE A 126 3.29 7.27 8.70
C ILE A 126 4.39 6.26 8.97
N ALA A 127 4.83 5.52 7.96
CA ALA A 127 5.91 4.55 8.13
C ALA A 127 6.56 4.23 6.78
N ARG A 128 7.82 3.80 6.87
CA ARG A 128 8.62 3.36 5.72
C ARG A 128 9.49 2.19 6.16
N PHE A 129 9.42 1.12 5.41
CA PHE A 129 10.21 -0.07 5.71
C PHE A 129 11.12 -0.47 4.55
#